data_f464b7e75fe045c7d5c827ccaf685e8d
#
_entry.id   f464b7e75fe045c7d5c827ccaf685e8d
#
_cell.length_a   1.000
_cell.length_b   1.000
_cell.length_c   1.000
_cell.angle_alpha   90.00
_cell.angle_beta   90.00
_cell.angle_gamma   90.00
#
_symmetry.space_group_name_H-M   'P 1'
#
loop_
_entity.id
_entity.type
_entity.pdbx_description
1 polymer ?
#
loop_
_entity_poly.entity_id
_entity_poly.type
_entity_poly.pdbx_seq_one_letter_code
_entity_poly.pdbx_strand_id
1 'polypeptide(L)'
;MLFASGEQAYVAAQVLDTRFTPDGADPGWADEVVASLGAGERAMCALSFAAGAPGLAHRVVGSEHALQRFEQGPDVDRSYDVTEFPTPDEYAAMVRTALERIATGALHKVVLGRCLDVVSEPPLVPAEIIDRLLTTRPGRYVFSVPLVSGSADGTAPDDGPILVGASPELLVRREGLEISCTPLAGSVPRSADPDEDARRAAGLQESGKDLAEHAFVVEAIVHALKEVCVEIEYPATPELLSTDTVWHLATPIHARLAAGADGPSALRLAQLLHPTPAVGGVPTAAANAVIADLEGDLRDWFAGCVGWVDADGDGEFAVTIRAAVMDGPRLRLFAGAGIVAGSDPASEVRETGAKLATMARVTGLP
;
A
#
# COMPACT_ATOMS: atom_id res chain seq x y z
N MET A 1 15.06 3.85 -8.85
CA MET A 1 13.88 4.06 -7.99
C MET A 1 12.91 5.01 -8.66
N LEU A 2 11.63 4.81 -8.40
CA LEU A 2 10.57 5.62 -9.01
C LEU A 2 9.39 5.73 -8.04
N PHE A 3 8.75 6.91 -8.01
CA PHE A 3 7.42 7.10 -7.45
C PHE A 3 6.60 7.99 -8.38
N ALA A 4 5.50 7.45 -8.88
CA ALA A 4 4.61 8.15 -9.81
C ALA A 4 3.25 8.39 -9.16
N SER A 5 2.74 9.61 -9.31
CA SER A 5 1.45 10.07 -8.80
C SER A 5 0.79 10.96 -9.85
N GLY A 6 -0.47 10.72 -10.14
CA GLY A 6 -1.18 11.45 -11.20
C GLY A 6 -0.52 11.24 -12.56
N GLU A 7 -0.08 12.34 -13.19
CA GLU A 7 0.59 12.34 -14.50
C GLU A 7 2.11 12.59 -14.41
N GLN A 8 2.65 12.59 -13.20
CA GLN A 8 4.07 12.85 -12.93
C GLN A 8 4.73 11.62 -12.30
N ALA A 9 6.00 11.42 -12.62
CA ALA A 9 6.85 10.47 -11.94
C ALA A 9 8.14 11.15 -11.49
N TYR A 10 8.50 10.98 -10.24
CA TYR A 10 9.84 11.27 -9.75
C TYR A 10 10.73 10.05 -9.99
N VAL A 11 11.80 10.26 -10.72
CA VAL A 11 12.81 9.23 -11.01
C VAL A 11 14.12 9.64 -10.34
N ALA A 12 14.61 8.80 -9.43
CA ALA A 12 15.90 8.99 -8.80
C ALA A 12 17.01 8.70 -9.81
N ALA A 13 17.87 9.69 -10.04
CA ALA A 13 19.05 9.57 -10.89
C ALA A 13 20.26 9.02 -10.10
N GLN A 14 20.35 9.34 -8.82
CA GLN A 14 21.43 8.90 -7.93
C GLN A 14 20.92 8.69 -6.52
N VAL A 15 21.38 7.61 -5.87
CA VAL A 15 21.28 7.39 -4.43
C VAL A 15 22.50 8.00 -3.77
N LEU A 16 22.31 8.87 -2.79
CA LEU A 16 23.39 9.52 -2.04
C LEU A 16 23.77 8.71 -0.81
N ASP A 17 22.77 8.24 -0.06
CA ASP A 17 22.94 7.29 1.03
C ASP A 17 21.63 6.53 1.29
N THR A 18 21.69 5.53 2.17
CA THR A 18 20.55 4.75 2.62
C THR A 18 20.54 4.64 4.12
N ARG A 19 19.42 4.97 4.74
CA ARG A 19 19.17 4.85 6.18
C ARG A 19 18.20 3.72 6.44
N PHE A 20 18.58 2.84 7.32
CA PHE A 20 17.79 1.73 7.78
C PHE A 20 17.48 1.91 9.27
N THR A 21 16.28 1.56 9.69
CA THR A 21 15.94 1.41 11.10
C THR A 21 15.30 0.05 11.33
N PRO A 22 15.56 -0.62 12.46
CA PRO A 22 14.84 -1.82 12.86
C PRO A 22 13.39 -1.52 13.26
N ASP A 23 13.07 -0.26 13.58
CA ASP A 23 11.73 0.21 13.95
C ASP A 23 11.32 1.39 13.06
N GLY A 24 10.56 1.10 12.01
CA GLY A 24 10.01 2.10 11.10
C GLY A 24 8.98 3.04 11.74
N ALA A 25 8.48 2.73 12.92
CA ALA A 25 7.58 3.57 13.69
C ALA A 25 8.32 4.56 14.63
N ASP A 26 9.66 4.47 14.73
CA ASP A 26 10.45 5.41 15.55
C ASP A 26 10.34 6.84 15.02
N PRO A 27 9.76 7.77 15.79
CA PRO A 27 9.68 9.19 15.42
C PRO A 27 11.03 9.84 15.20
N GLY A 28 12.01 9.51 16.02
CA GLY A 28 13.35 10.10 15.95
C GLY A 28 14.04 9.78 14.64
N TRP A 29 13.86 8.55 14.14
CA TRP A 29 14.40 8.18 12.84
C TRP A 29 13.82 9.00 11.69
N ALA A 30 12.48 9.24 11.69
CA ALA A 30 11.87 10.04 10.64
C ALA A 30 12.35 11.49 10.65
N ASP A 31 12.53 12.07 11.84
CA ASP A 31 13.07 13.45 11.99
C ASP A 31 14.53 13.51 11.52
N GLU A 32 15.36 12.50 11.83
CA GLU A 32 16.73 12.38 11.34
C GLU A 32 16.80 12.22 9.81
N VAL A 33 15.89 11.47 9.22
CA VAL A 33 15.80 11.34 7.74
C VAL A 33 15.59 12.71 7.13
N VAL A 34 14.58 13.46 7.55
CA VAL A 34 14.26 14.79 7.00
C VAL A 34 15.38 15.78 7.26
N ALA A 35 15.95 15.82 8.49
CA ALA A 35 17.04 16.72 8.83
C ALA A 35 18.32 16.46 8.02
N SER A 36 18.47 15.29 7.41
CA SER A 36 19.63 14.96 6.57
C SER A 36 19.50 15.43 5.12
N LEU A 37 18.32 15.89 4.70
CA LEU A 37 18.07 16.27 3.31
C LEU A 37 18.55 17.69 3.03
N GLY A 38 19.25 17.86 1.92
CA GLY A 38 19.60 19.15 1.36
C GLY A 38 18.54 19.66 0.38
N ALA A 39 18.69 20.91 -0.04
CA ALA A 39 17.80 21.51 -1.01
C ALA A 39 17.76 20.71 -2.33
N GLY A 40 16.56 20.33 -2.77
CA GLY A 40 16.35 19.53 -3.99
C GLY A 40 16.58 18.01 -3.81
N GLU A 41 16.95 17.58 -2.61
CA GLU A 41 17.02 16.14 -2.28
C GLU A 41 15.65 15.63 -1.79
N ARG A 42 15.41 14.33 -2.00
CA ARG A 42 14.27 13.60 -1.43
C ARG A 42 14.76 12.34 -0.73
N ALA A 43 14.00 11.88 0.25
CA ALA A 43 14.12 10.53 0.76
C ALA A 43 12.96 9.68 0.17
N MET A 44 13.32 8.62 -0.56
CA MET A 44 12.40 7.58 -1.00
C MET A 44 12.31 6.53 0.10
N CYS A 45 11.13 6.38 0.70
CA CYS A 45 10.94 5.61 1.93
C CYS A 45 10.03 4.42 1.71
N ALA A 46 10.30 3.35 2.46
CA ALA A 46 9.38 2.22 2.65
C ALA A 46 9.32 1.88 4.15
N LEU A 47 8.12 1.68 4.68
CA LEU A 47 7.86 1.23 6.03
C LEU A 47 7.13 -0.12 5.98
N SER A 48 7.58 -1.07 6.79
CA SER A 48 6.92 -2.37 6.94
C SER A 48 5.58 -2.24 7.67
N PHE A 49 4.76 -3.29 7.62
CA PHE A 49 3.42 -3.28 8.22
C PHE A 49 3.42 -3.17 9.75
N ALA A 50 4.23 -3.98 10.42
CA ALA A 50 4.15 -4.11 11.87
C ALA A 50 4.90 -3.00 12.60
N ALA A 51 4.38 -2.53 13.72
CA ALA A 51 5.13 -1.70 14.66
C ALA A 51 6.36 -2.49 15.16
N GLY A 52 7.52 -1.83 15.27
CA GLY A 52 8.78 -2.50 15.59
C GLY A 52 9.40 -3.28 14.42
N ALA A 53 8.83 -3.17 13.21
CA ALA A 53 9.37 -3.74 11.99
C ALA A 53 10.18 -2.70 11.18
N PRO A 54 11.03 -3.15 10.22
CA PRO A 54 11.97 -2.27 9.57
C PRO A 54 11.36 -1.09 8.81
N GLY A 55 12.11 0.00 8.76
CA GLY A 55 11.93 1.13 7.87
C GLY A 55 13.20 1.44 7.07
N LEU A 56 13.02 1.97 5.87
CA LEU A 56 14.07 2.25 4.91
C LEU A 56 13.86 3.63 4.29
N ALA A 57 14.93 4.41 4.15
CA ALA A 57 14.95 5.70 3.46
C ALA A 57 16.19 5.82 2.59
N HIS A 58 16.02 5.97 1.30
CA HIS A 58 17.08 6.28 0.35
C HIS A 58 17.09 7.79 0.10
N ARG A 59 18.16 8.47 0.51
CA ARG A 59 18.40 9.86 0.14
C ARG A 59 18.83 9.92 -1.31
N VAL A 60 18.10 10.66 -2.12
CA VAL A 60 18.25 10.67 -3.57
C VAL A 60 18.22 12.07 -4.15
N VAL A 61 18.86 12.22 -5.30
CA VAL A 61 18.63 13.32 -6.24
C VAL A 61 18.02 12.74 -7.51
N GLY A 62 17.11 13.47 -8.13
CA GLY A 62 16.41 13.02 -9.31
C GLY A 62 15.61 14.14 -9.95
N SER A 63 14.69 13.78 -10.83
CA SER A 63 13.85 14.75 -11.54
C SER A 63 12.43 14.22 -11.71
N GLU A 64 11.50 15.15 -11.85
CA GLU A 64 10.13 14.87 -12.23
C GLU A 64 10.02 14.78 -13.75
N HIS A 65 9.26 13.79 -14.18
CA HIS A 65 8.98 13.53 -15.60
C HIS A 65 7.49 13.37 -15.79
N ALA A 66 6.95 13.96 -16.87
CA ALA A 66 5.61 13.62 -17.30
C ALA A 66 5.57 12.15 -17.72
N LEU A 67 4.57 11.42 -17.24
CA LEU A 67 4.38 10.03 -17.62
C LEU A 67 4.03 9.95 -19.11
N GLN A 68 4.98 9.45 -19.90
CA GLN A 68 4.76 9.12 -21.31
C GLN A 68 4.21 7.69 -21.41
N ARG A 69 3.45 7.41 -22.46
CA ARG A 69 3.10 6.02 -22.79
C ARG A 69 4.35 5.32 -23.26
N PHE A 70 4.77 4.30 -22.54
CA PHE A 70 5.84 3.43 -22.96
C PHE A 70 5.29 2.43 -24.00
N GLU A 71 6.02 2.18 -25.08
CA GLU A 71 5.73 1.04 -25.93
C GLU A 71 6.11 -0.22 -25.17
N GLN A 72 5.18 -1.17 -25.08
CA GLN A 72 5.48 -2.46 -24.47
C GLN A 72 6.62 -3.12 -25.22
N GLY A 73 7.67 -3.51 -24.51
CA GLY A 73 8.71 -4.34 -25.05
C GLY A 73 8.15 -5.68 -25.59
N PRO A 74 8.93 -6.43 -26.38
CA PRO A 74 8.50 -7.72 -26.89
C PRO A 74 8.14 -8.65 -25.74
N ASP A 75 7.04 -9.41 -25.89
CA ASP A 75 6.69 -10.47 -24.94
C ASP A 75 7.80 -11.53 -24.92
N VAL A 76 8.36 -11.74 -23.73
CA VAL A 76 9.33 -12.80 -23.50
C VAL A 76 8.55 -14.04 -23.09
N ASP A 77 8.74 -15.13 -23.79
CA ASP A 77 8.17 -16.43 -23.43
C ASP A 77 8.79 -16.91 -22.12
N ARG A 78 7.96 -17.11 -21.10
CA ARG A 78 8.37 -17.48 -19.74
C ARG A 78 7.57 -18.66 -19.23
N SER A 79 8.22 -19.53 -18.50
CA SER A 79 7.57 -20.50 -17.63
C SER A 79 7.45 -19.94 -16.21
N TYR A 80 6.39 -20.34 -15.53
CA TYR A 80 6.11 -19.90 -14.16
C TYR A 80 5.80 -21.11 -13.28
N ASP A 81 6.47 -21.17 -12.13
CA ASP A 81 6.06 -22.02 -11.02
C ASP A 81 5.36 -21.15 -9.97
N VAL A 82 4.12 -21.46 -9.65
CA VAL A 82 3.25 -20.62 -8.81
C VAL A 82 2.79 -21.42 -7.59
N THR A 83 3.04 -20.88 -6.41
CA THR A 83 2.58 -21.44 -5.13
C THR A 83 1.72 -20.43 -4.39
N GLU A 84 0.51 -20.82 -3.99
CA GLU A 84 -0.36 -19.98 -3.15
C GLU A 84 -0.08 -20.20 -1.67
N PHE A 85 0.06 -19.10 -0.91
CA PHE A 85 0.24 -19.18 0.53
C PHE A 85 -0.50 -18.05 1.26
N PRO A 86 -1.36 -18.36 2.25
CA PRO A 86 -1.98 -19.68 2.45
C PRO A 86 -2.77 -20.13 1.23
N THR A 87 -3.01 -21.42 1.11
CA THR A 87 -3.93 -21.97 0.10
C THR A 87 -5.34 -21.41 0.28
N PRO A 88 -6.22 -21.47 -0.74
CA PRO A 88 -7.61 -20.99 -0.60
C PRO A 88 -8.36 -21.61 0.59
N ASP A 89 -8.17 -22.89 0.86
CA ASP A 89 -8.83 -23.60 1.97
C ASP A 89 -8.27 -23.17 3.34
N GLU A 90 -6.95 -23.00 3.44
CA GLU A 90 -6.29 -22.47 4.65
C GLU A 90 -6.74 -21.02 4.91
N TYR A 91 -6.77 -20.18 3.88
CA TYR A 91 -7.25 -18.81 4.02
C TYR A 91 -8.72 -18.76 4.47
N ALA A 92 -9.58 -19.61 3.90
CA ALA A 92 -10.97 -19.71 4.35
C ALA A 92 -11.06 -20.18 5.83
N ALA A 93 -10.13 -21.01 6.31
CA ALA A 93 -10.04 -21.40 7.70
C ALA A 93 -9.60 -20.22 8.59
N MET A 94 -8.62 -19.43 8.16
CA MET A 94 -8.20 -18.20 8.85
C MET A 94 -9.36 -17.22 8.99
N VAL A 95 -10.15 -17.02 7.91
CA VAL A 95 -11.34 -16.16 7.95
C VAL A 95 -12.36 -16.66 8.98
N ARG A 96 -12.63 -17.97 9.06
CA ARG A 96 -13.52 -18.54 10.10
C ARG A 96 -13.01 -18.26 11.51
N THR A 97 -11.72 -18.45 11.75
CA THR A 97 -11.09 -18.15 13.04
C THR A 97 -11.22 -16.67 13.42
N ALA A 98 -11.00 -15.76 12.43
CA ALA A 98 -11.20 -14.33 12.67
C ALA A 98 -12.66 -13.99 13.00
N LEU A 99 -13.63 -14.59 12.30
CA LEU A 99 -15.05 -14.43 12.61
C LEU A 99 -15.44 -14.90 14.01
N GLU A 100 -14.87 -16.02 14.47
CA GLU A 100 -15.07 -16.49 15.85
C GLU A 100 -14.56 -15.45 16.86
N ARG A 101 -13.38 -14.85 16.63
CA ARG A 101 -12.84 -13.78 17.49
C ARG A 101 -13.68 -12.49 17.44
N ILE A 102 -14.21 -12.13 16.26
CA ILE A 102 -15.14 -11.01 16.12
C ILE A 102 -16.43 -11.26 16.90
N ALA A 103 -16.96 -12.48 16.86
CA ALA A 103 -18.18 -12.85 17.59
C ALA A 103 -18.04 -12.71 19.11
N THR A 104 -16.84 -12.77 19.69
CA THR A 104 -16.59 -12.50 21.11
C THR A 104 -16.67 -11.03 21.50
N GLY A 105 -16.69 -10.10 20.52
CA GLY A 105 -16.69 -8.65 20.72
C GLY A 105 -15.33 -8.03 21.04
N ALA A 106 -14.25 -8.83 21.13
CA ALA A 106 -12.89 -8.34 21.36
C ALA A 106 -12.24 -7.73 20.11
N LEU A 107 -12.79 -8.02 18.93
CA LEU A 107 -12.34 -7.57 17.63
C LEU A 107 -13.55 -7.15 16.81
N HIS A 108 -13.47 -6.06 16.06
CA HIS A 108 -14.55 -5.58 15.18
C HIS A 108 -14.20 -5.77 13.70
N LYS A 109 -12.94 -5.63 13.38
CA LYS A 109 -12.39 -5.78 12.04
C LYS A 109 -10.96 -6.32 12.09
N VAL A 110 -10.60 -7.19 11.15
CA VAL A 110 -9.21 -7.54 10.85
C VAL A 110 -9.05 -7.72 9.34
N VAL A 111 -7.93 -7.28 8.80
CA VAL A 111 -7.57 -7.59 7.41
C VAL A 111 -6.65 -8.81 7.43
N LEU A 112 -6.99 -9.84 6.65
CA LEU A 112 -6.15 -11.03 6.50
C LEU A 112 -5.54 -11.06 5.10
N GLY A 113 -4.24 -11.38 5.05
CA GLY A 113 -3.44 -11.44 3.84
C GLY A 113 -3.22 -12.85 3.31
N ARG A 114 -2.92 -12.93 2.02
CA ARG A 114 -2.36 -14.10 1.34
C ARG A 114 -1.43 -13.66 0.22
N CYS A 115 -0.57 -14.55 -0.26
CA CYS A 115 0.36 -14.27 -1.33
C CYS A 115 0.41 -15.36 -2.40
N LEU A 116 0.97 -14.99 -3.56
CA LEU A 116 1.45 -15.92 -4.58
C LEU A 116 2.97 -15.80 -4.61
N ASP A 117 3.66 -16.89 -4.38
CA ASP A 117 5.08 -17.05 -4.66
C ASP A 117 5.25 -17.55 -6.09
N VAL A 118 5.95 -16.79 -6.90
CA VAL A 118 6.15 -17.06 -8.31
C VAL A 118 7.65 -17.18 -8.59
N VAL A 119 8.06 -18.24 -9.26
CA VAL A 119 9.40 -18.38 -9.84
C VAL A 119 9.28 -18.31 -11.35
N SER A 120 9.99 -17.39 -11.98
CA SER A 120 9.95 -17.15 -13.42
C SER A 120 11.24 -17.59 -14.10
N GLU A 121 11.12 -18.28 -15.23
CA GLU A 121 12.26 -18.65 -16.10
C GLU A 121 11.95 -18.27 -17.56
N PRO A 122 12.75 -17.38 -18.19
CA PRO A 122 13.80 -16.56 -17.59
C PRO A 122 13.28 -15.59 -16.51
N PRO A 123 14.17 -15.05 -15.65
CA PRO A 123 13.80 -14.10 -14.61
C PRO A 123 13.04 -12.88 -15.14
N LEU A 124 12.10 -12.38 -14.36
CA LEU A 124 11.46 -11.09 -14.61
C LEU A 124 12.46 -9.95 -14.39
N VAL A 125 12.41 -8.96 -15.25
CA VAL A 125 13.25 -7.76 -15.15
C VAL A 125 12.44 -6.64 -14.50
N PRO A 126 12.93 -5.98 -13.44
CA PRO A 126 12.18 -4.90 -12.76
C PRO A 126 11.70 -3.81 -13.71
N ALA A 127 12.50 -3.42 -14.70
CA ALA A 127 12.13 -2.43 -15.68
C ALA A 127 10.88 -2.82 -16.50
N GLU A 128 10.76 -4.10 -16.91
CA GLU A 128 9.58 -4.60 -17.61
C GLU A 128 8.31 -4.48 -16.79
N ILE A 129 8.41 -4.79 -15.49
CA ILE A 129 7.27 -4.69 -14.57
C ILE A 129 6.88 -3.24 -14.37
N ILE A 130 7.85 -2.34 -14.17
CA ILE A 130 7.62 -0.91 -14.01
C ILE A 130 6.96 -0.33 -15.27
N ASP A 131 7.45 -0.66 -16.46
CA ASP A 131 6.88 -0.18 -17.73
C ASP A 131 5.43 -0.65 -17.90
N ARG A 132 5.13 -1.90 -17.55
CA ARG A 132 3.76 -2.44 -17.57
C ARG A 132 2.86 -1.74 -16.55
N LEU A 133 3.35 -1.51 -15.31
CA LEU A 133 2.63 -0.78 -14.28
C LEU A 133 2.33 0.66 -14.71
N LEU A 134 3.29 1.36 -15.31
CA LEU A 134 3.11 2.72 -15.81
C LEU A 134 2.16 2.78 -17.01
N THR A 135 2.15 1.75 -17.86
CA THR A 135 1.28 1.67 -19.05
C THR A 135 -0.16 1.31 -18.68
N THR A 136 -0.34 0.27 -17.87
CA THR A 136 -1.67 -0.23 -17.48
C THR A 136 -2.28 0.58 -16.36
N ARG A 137 -1.45 1.18 -15.49
CA ARG A 137 -1.86 1.99 -14.34
C ARG A 137 -2.98 1.35 -13.53
N PRO A 138 -2.79 0.11 -13.03
CA PRO A 138 -3.84 -0.57 -12.26
C PRO A 138 -4.12 0.13 -10.91
N GLY A 139 -3.33 1.13 -10.55
CA GLY A 139 -3.47 2.00 -9.38
C GLY A 139 -3.05 3.43 -9.72
N ARG A 140 -3.17 4.33 -8.75
CA ARG A 140 -2.84 5.76 -8.89
C ARG A 140 -1.37 6.07 -8.60
N TYR A 141 -0.72 5.23 -7.77
CA TYR A 141 0.62 5.41 -7.24
C TYR A 141 1.49 4.25 -7.68
N VAL A 142 2.32 4.46 -8.70
CA VAL A 142 3.27 3.43 -9.16
C VAL A 142 4.61 3.68 -8.50
N PHE A 143 5.21 2.62 -7.96
CA PHE A 143 6.47 2.73 -7.24
C PHE A 143 7.42 1.58 -7.51
N SER A 144 8.71 1.88 -7.36
CA SER A 144 9.81 0.91 -7.37
C SER A 144 10.90 1.37 -6.42
N VAL A 145 11.08 0.64 -5.33
CA VAL A 145 12.03 0.96 -4.25
C VAL A 145 12.85 -0.27 -3.90
N PRO A 146 14.19 -0.23 -4.01
CA PRO A 146 15.05 -1.30 -3.51
C PRO A 146 14.89 -1.48 -1.99
N LEU A 147 14.85 -2.75 -1.54
CA LEU A 147 14.66 -3.11 -0.13
C LEU A 147 15.97 -3.51 0.56
N VAL A 148 17.09 -3.06 0.06
CA VAL A 148 18.39 -3.39 0.63
C VAL A 148 18.73 -2.48 1.80
N SER A 149 19.18 -3.06 2.90
CA SER A 149 19.96 -2.38 3.90
C SER A 149 21.31 -2.04 3.27
N GLY A 150 21.64 -0.75 3.15
CA GLY A 150 22.87 -0.33 2.49
C GLY A 150 24.10 -1.03 3.05
N SER A 151 25.00 -1.43 2.16
CA SER A 151 26.38 -1.67 2.53
C SER A 151 26.96 -0.37 3.08
N ALA A 152 27.85 -0.47 4.05
CA ALA A 152 28.49 0.69 4.72
C ALA A 152 29.23 1.65 3.76
N ASP A 153 29.32 1.30 2.47
CA ASP A 153 29.96 2.08 1.41
C ASP A 153 28.96 2.85 0.50
N GLY A 154 27.65 2.80 0.81
CA GLY A 154 26.63 3.57 0.08
C GLY A 154 26.23 3.01 -1.29
N THR A 155 26.78 1.87 -1.70
CA THR A 155 26.35 1.18 -2.91
C THR A 155 25.20 0.24 -2.59
N ALA A 156 23.98 0.56 -3.09
CA ALA A 156 22.93 -0.44 -3.11
C ALA A 156 23.39 -1.57 -4.04
N PRO A 157 23.39 -2.85 -3.61
CA PRO A 157 23.71 -3.95 -4.51
C PRO A 157 22.68 -3.93 -5.64
N ASP A 158 23.15 -4.03 -6.88
CA ASP A 158 22.31 -4.08 -8.09
C ASP A 158 21.33 -5.28 -8.09
N ASP A 159 21.55 -6.27 -7.21
CA ASP A 159 20.88 -7.57 -7.20
C ASP A 159 20.01 -7.83 -5.94
N GLY A 160 19.65 -6.80 -5.17
CA GLY A 160 18.81 -6.96 -3.97
C GLY A 160 17.31 -7.00 -4.27
N PRO A 161 16.46 -7.37 -3.27
CA PRO A 161 15.02 -7.36 -3.44
C PRO A 161 14.49 -5.95 -3.71
N ILE A 162 13.45 -5.87 -4.55
CA ILE A 162 12.82 -4.61 -4.97
C ILE A 162 11.33 -4.68 -4.68
N LEU A 163 10.81 -3.69 -3.97
CA LEU A 163 9.37 -3.46 -3.82
C LEU A 163 8.84 -2.73 -5.05
N VAL A 164 7.90 -3.34 -5.76
CA VAL A 164 7.24 -2.75 -6.93
C VAL A 164 5.73 -2.82 -6.78
N GLY A 165 5.00 -1.85 -7.31
CA GLY A 165 3.55 -1.90 -7.23
C GLY A 165 2.83 -0.72 -7.84
N ALA A 166 1.49 -0.80 -7.82
CA ALA A 166 0.58 0.26 -8.24
C ALA A 166 -0.58 0.37 -7.26
N SER A 167 -0.37 1.14 -6.19
CA SER A 167 -1.39 1.33 -5.15
C SER A 167 -2.52 2.25 -5.62
N PRO A 168 -3.78 1.94 -5.35
CA PRO A 168 -4.88 2.88 -5.52
C PRO A 168 -5.03 3.87 -4.35
N GLU A 169 -4.37 3.64 -3.20
CA GLU A 169 -4.68 4.26 -1.92
C GLU A 169 -3.62 5.25 -1.47
N LEU A 170 -4.02 6.52 -1.33
CA LEU A 170 -3.22 7.56 -0.69
C LEU A 170 -3.34 7.41 0.82
N LEU A 171 -2.23 7.10 1.48
CA LEU A 171 -2.16 7.14 2.94
C LEU A 171 -2.14 8.59 3.42
N VAL A 172 -1.20 9.38 2.91
CA VAL A 172 -1.10 10.81 3.22
C VAL A 172 -0.25 11.54 2.19
N ARG A 173 -0.65 12.77 1.88
CA ARG A 173 0.16 13.79 1.20
C ARG A 173 0.21 15.03 2.08
N ARG A 174 1.37 15.65 2.17
CA ARG A 174 1.59 16.97 2.74
C ARG A 174 2.14 17.91 1.67
N GLU A 175 1.52 19.07 1.55
CA GLU A 175 1.97 20.20 0.72
C GLU A 175 1.90 21.47 1.57
N GLY A 176 3.00 21.91 2.13
CA GLY A 176 3.05 22.99 3.10
C GLY A 176 2.26 22.66 4.37
N LEU A 177 1.15 23.36 4.60
CA LEU A 177 0.25 23.08 5.72
C LEU A 177 -0.95 22.19 5.35
N GLU A 178 -1.15 21.93 4.07
CA GLU A 178 -2.29 21.14 3.60
C GLU A 178 -1.98 19.65 3.62
N ILE A 179 -2.91 18.86 4.16
CA ILE A 179 -2.84 17.41 4.27
C ILE A 179 -3.99 16.80 3.49
N SER A 180 -3.70 15.76 2.73
CA SER A 180 -4.70 14.98 2.01
C SER A 180 -4.53 13.49 2.29
N CYS A 181 -5.64 12.79 2.52
CA CYS A 181 -5.72 11.33 2.63
C CYS A 181 -6.89 10.84 1.77
N THR A 182 -6.81 9.63 1.25
CA THR A 182 -7.94 9.01 0.54
C THR A 182 -8.01 7.54 0.90
N PRO A 183 -8.51 7.19 2.10
CA PRO A 183 -8.67 5.81 2.53
C PRO A 183 -9.66 5.07 1.64
N LEU A 184 -9.36 3.79 1.42
CA LEU A 184 -10.20 2.85 0.68
C LEU A 184 -10.57 1.66 1.58
N ALA A 185 -11.85 1.37 1.74
CA ALA A 185 -12.31 0.15 2.38
C ALA A 185 -13.72 -0.19 1.88
N GLY A 186 -14.06 -1.49 1.86
CA GLY A 186 -15.22 -1.98 1.14
C GLY A 186 -14.93 -2.04 -0.36
N SER A 187 -15.10 -3.22 -0.95
CA SER A 187 -14.79 -3.40 -2.38
C SER A 187 -15.61 -4.52 -3.03
N VAL A 188 -15.84 -4.38 -4.34
CA VAL A 188 -16.50 -5.38 -5.15
C VAL A 188 -15.82 -5.51 -6.53
N PRO A 189 -15.62 -6.73 -7.05
CA PRO A 189 -15.05 -6.91 -8.37
C PRO A 189 -15.89 -6.25 -9.47
N ARG A 190 -15.18 -5.63 -10.45
CA ARG A 190 -15.79 -5.13 -11.69
C ARG A 190 -16.42 -6.25 -12.50
N SER A 191 -17.33 -5.90 -13.40
CA SER A 191 -17.89 -6.81 -14.40
C SER A 191 -17.60 -6.29 -15.80
N ALA A 192 -17.39 -7.23 -16.75
CA ALA A 192 -17.31 -6.88 -18.17
C ALA A 192 -18.68 -6.51 -18.75
N ASP A 193 -19.78 -6.96 -18.14
CA ASP A 193 -21.15 -6.55 -18.47
C ASP A 193 -21.45 -5.20 -17.80
N PRO A 194 -21.72 -4.12 -18.55
CA PRO A 194 -21.93 -2.79 -18.00
C PRO A 194 -23.11 -2.68 -17.02
N ASP A 195 -24.21 -3.44 -17.26
CA ASP A 195 -25.39 -3.40 -16.41
C ASP A 195 -25.12 -4.12 -15.07
N GLU A 196 -24.38 -5.21 -15.11
CA GLU A 196 -23.92 -5.90 -13.90
C GLU A 196 -22.89 -5.06 -13.14
N ASP A 197 -21.98 -4.40 -13.85
CA ASP A 197 -20.97 -3.52 -13.23
C ASP A 197 -21.62 -2.36 -12.48
N ALA A 198 -22.61 -1.72 -13.09
CA ALA A 198 -23.40 -0.66 -12.46
C ALA A 198 -24.20 -1.16 -11.24
N ARG A 199 -24.78 -2.37 -11.32
CA ARG A 199 -25.48 -2.99 -10.18
C ARG A 199 -24.54 -3.29 -9.01
N ARG A 200 -23.34 -3.78 -9.28
CA ARG A 200 -22.32 -4.03 -8.26
C ARG A 200 -21.85 -2.74 -7.59
N ALA A 201 -21.61 -1.69 -8.38
CA ALA A 201 -21.24 -0.38 -7.88
C ALA A 201 -22.32 0.21 -6.95
N ALA A 202 -23.61 0.17 -7.38
CA ALA A 202 -24.72 0.63 -6.57
C ALA A 202 -24.90 -0.21 -5.31
N GLY A 203 -24.78 -1.55 -5.42
CA GLY A 203 -24.87 -2.45 -4.29
C GLY A 203 -23.78 -2.20 -3.24
N LEU A 204 -22.57 -1.83 -3.65
CA LEU A 204 -21.48 -1.46 -2.74
C LEU A 204 -21.83 -0.18 -1.94
N GLN A 205 -22.40 0.83 -2.59
CA GLN A 205 -22.82 2.07 -1.91
C GLN A 205 -23.98 1.88 -0.92
N GLU A 206 -24.80 0.85 -1.12
CA GLU A 206 -25.93 0.53 -0.25
C GLU A 206 -25.61 -0.58 0.78
N SER A 207 -24.44 -1.20 0.69
CA SER A 207 -24.02 -2.28 1.59
C SER A 207 -23.73 -1.76 3.00
N GLY A 208 -24.59 -2.05 3.95
CA GLY A 208 -24.38 -1.69 5.34
C GLY A 208 -23.09 -2.30 5.95
N LYS A 209 -22.70 -3.50 5.49
CA LYS A 209 -21.43 -4.15 5.87
C LYS A 209 -20.24 -3.30 5.40
N ASP A 210 -20.19 -2.96 4.12
CA ASP A 210 -19.05 -2.26 3.52
C ASP A 210 -18.96 -0.81 3.99
N LEU A 211 -20.10 -0.15 4.19
CA LEU A 211 -20.16 1.19 4.80
C LEU A 211 -19.66 1.19 6.24
N ALA A 212 -20.00 0.18 7.05
CA ALA A 212 -19.48 0.05 8.41
C ALA A 212 -17.97 -0.24 8.43
N GLU A 213 -17.50 -1.10 7.52
CA GLU A 213 -16.07 -1.35 7.35
C GLU A 213 -15.30 -0.07 7.01
N HIS A 214 -15.84 0.72 6.07
CA HIS A 214 -15.25 1.98 5.64
C HIS A 214 -15.24 3.03 6.76
N ALA A 215 -16.31 3.14 7.52
CA ALA A 215 -16.41 4.08 8.64
C ALA A 215 -15.30 3.89 9.67
N PHE A 216 -14.92 2.65 10.01
CA PHE A 216 -13.79 2.39 10.91
C PHE A 216 -12.48 3.01 10.42
N VAL A 217 -12.24 3.01 9.11
CA VAL A 217 -11.01 3.58 8.54
C VAL A 217 -11.03 5.10 8.61
N VAL A 218 -12.12 5.72 8.18
CA VAL A 218 -12.29 7.18 8.20
C VAL A 218 -12.18 7.72 9.63
N GLU A 219 -12.89 7.11 10.57
CA GLU A 219 -12.87 7.51 11.99
C GLU A 219 -11.47 7.43 12.60
N ALA A 220 -10.72 6.36 12.30
CA ALA A 220 -9.37 6.19 12.82
C ALA A 220 -8.41 7.27 12.26
N ILE A 221 -8.46 7.55 10.96
CA ILE A 221 -7.64 8.60 10.33
C ILE A 221 -7.99 9.97 10.87
N VAL A 222 -9.28 10.31 10.94
CA VAL A 222 -9.74 11.58 11.47
C VAL A 222 -9.35 11.76 12.93
N HIS A 223 -9.41 10.66 13.73
CA HIS A 223 -8.97 10.69 15.13
C HIS A 223 -7.48 11.00 15.25
N ALA A 224 -6.64 10.33 14.48
CA ALA A 224 -5.20 10.58 14.48
C ALA A 224 -4.85 11.99 13.99
N LEU A 225 -5.48 12.47 12.93
CA LEU A 225 -5.24 13.81 12.38
C LEU A 225 -5.64 14.93 13.36
N LYS A 226 -6.62 14.72 14.24
CA LYS A 226 -7.00 15.69 15.29
C LYS A 226 -5.88 16.02 16.26
N GLU A 227 -4.86 15.18 16.38
CA GLU A 227 -3.71 15.44 17.26
C GLU A 227 -2.78 16.52 16.67
N VAL A 228 -2.77 16.71 15.34
CA VAL A 228 -1.80 17.57 14.65
C VAL A 228 -2.44 18.62 13.75
N CYS A 229 -3.73 18.47 13.39
CA CYS A 229 -4.45 19.36 12.48
C CYS A 229 -5.46 20.24 13.24
N VAL A 230 -5.61 21.49 12.78
CA VAL A 230 -6.58 22.47 13.32
C VAL A 230 -7.90 22.45 12.58
N GLU A 231 -7.93 21.90 11.38
CA GLU A 231 -9.11 21.81 10.53
C GLU A 231 -9.09 20.46 9.80
N ILE A 232 -10.25 19.80 9.71
CA ILE A 232 -10.40 18.52 9.01
C ILE A 232 -11.77 18.52 8.33
N GLU A 233 -11.76 18.31 7.00
CA GLU A 233 -12.95 18.26 6.17
C GLU A 233 -13.02 16.96 5.40
N TYR A 234 -14.19 16.33 5.35
CA TYR A 234 -14.47 15.13 4.58
C TYR A 234 -15.97 14.97 4.33
N PRO A 235 -16.39 14.32 3.24
CA PRO A 235 -17.79 14.07 2.94
C PRO A 235 -18.42 13.07 3.94
N ALA A 236 -19.68 13.28 4.27
CA ALA A 236 -20.43 12.40 5.19
C ALA A 236 -20.70 11.00 4.60
N THR A 237 -20.69 10.87 3.27
CA THR A 237 -20.89 9.63 2.55
C THR A 237 -19.70 9.35 1.65
N PRO A 238 -19.20 8.10 1.59
CA PRO A 238 -18.09 7.76 0.71
C PRO A 238 -18.50 7.86 -0.77
N GLU A 239 -17.51 8.12 -1.60
CA GLU A 239 -17.60 8.10 -3.05
C GLU A 239 -17.21 6.71 -3.60
N LEU A 240 -17.59 6.43 -4.86
CA LEU A 240 -17.07 5.27 -5.58
C LEU A 240 -15.78 5.62 -6.30
N LEU A 241 -14.75 4.84 -6.06
CA LEU A 241 -13.50 4.87 -6.80
C LEU A 241 -13.33 3.57 -7.56
N SER A 242 -13.13 3.67 -8.88
CA SER A 242 -12.87 2.50 -9.71
C SER A 242 -11.39 2.32 -9.98
N THR A 243 -10.95 1.07 -9.96
CA THR A 243 -9.77 0.58 -10.64
C THR A 243 -10.20 -0.28 -11.83
N ASP A 244 -9.26 -0.85 -12.59
CA ASP A 244 -9.59 -1.70 -13.73
C ASP A 244 -10.38 -2.98 -13.32
N THR A 245 -10.17 -3.45 -12.10
CA THR A 245 -10.69 -4.74 -11.63
C THR A 245 -11.65 -4.65 -10.47
N VAL A 246 -11.68 -3.53 -9.74
CA VAL A 246 -12.42 -3.42 -8.46
C VAL A 246 -13.03 -2.04 -8.30
N TRP A 247 -14.27 -1.98 -7.79
CA TRP A 247 -14.87 -0.80 -7.19
C TRP A 247 -14.50 -0.72 -5.72
N HIS A 248 -14.22 0.49 -5.22
CA HIS A 248 -13.96 0.77 -3.81
C HIS A 248 -14.86 1.90 -3.30
N LEU A 249 -15.19 1.87 -2.02
CA LEU A 249 -15.61 3.06 -1.30
C LEU A 249 -14.37 3.89 -0.94
N ALA A 250 -14.43 5.19 -1.16
CA ALA A 250 -13.36 6.14 -0.94
C ALA A 250 -13.88 7.38 -0.22
N THR A 251 -13.11 7.94 0.71
CA THR A 251 -13.44 9.22 1.36
C THR A 251 -12.23 10.16 1.25
N PRO A 252 -12.28 11.19 0.38
CA PRO A 252 -11.24 12.22 0.39
C PRO A 252 -11.32 13.01 1.69
N ILE A 253 -10.20 13.05 2.43
CA ILE A 253 -10.03 13.79 3.67
C ILE A 253 -9.03 14.90 3.40
N HIS A 254 -9.41 16.13 3.67
CA HIS A 254 -8.55 17.31 3.62
C HIS A 254 -8.39 17.85 5.03
N ALA A 255 -7.16 18.16 5.40
CA ALA A 255 -6.87 18.68 6.74
C ALA A 255 -5.77 19.74 6.66
N ARG A 256 -5.68 20.57 7.69
CA ARG A 256 -4.70 21.65 7.76
C ARG A 256 -3.93 21.57 9.06
N LEU A 257 -2.60 21.54 8.96
CA LEU A 257 -1.71 21.60 10.11
C LEU A 257 -1.83 22.94 10.84
N ALA A 258 -1.53 22.93 12.13
CA ALA A 258 -1.36 24.19 12.88
C ALA A 258 -0.24 25.02 12.24
N ALA A 259 -0.45 26.34 12.16
CA ALA A 259 0.57 27.26 11.65
C ALA A 259 1.79 27.26 12.59
N GLY A 260 2.98 26.97 12.03
CA GLY A 260 4.27 26.94 12.74
C GLY A 260 5.30 26.13 11.95
N ALA A 261 6.57 26.41 12.13
CA ALA A 261 7.66 25.74 11.40
C ALA A 261 7.89 24.26 11.79
N ASP A 262 7.24 23.78 12.86
CA ASP A 262 7.52 22.50 13.51
C ASP A 262 6.44 21.44 13.30
N GLY A 263 5.61 21.57 12.24
CA GLY A 263 4.60 20.56 11.91
C GLY A 263 5.23 19.23 11.47
N PRO A 264 4.53 18.09 11.69
CA PRO A 264 5.05 16.78 11.31
C PRO A 264 5.28 16.69 9.79
N SER A 265 6.43 16.14 9.38
CA SER A 265 6.71 15.85 7.97
C SER A 265 5.75 14.80 7.39
N ALA A 266 5.70 14.66 6.06
CA ALA A 266 4.93 13.59 5.41
C ALA A 266 5.31 12.20 5.94
N LEU A 267 6.59 11.94 6.22
CA LEU A 267 7.05 10.68 6.80
C LEU A 267 6.51 10.48 8.23
N ARG A 268 6.52 11.54 9.06
CA ARG A 268 5.93 11.50 10.41
C ARG A 268 4.41 11.30 10.38
N LEU A 269 3.72 11.92 9.43
CA LEU A 269 2.29 11.71 9.22
C LEU A 269 2.01 10.28 8.76
N ALA A 270 2.84 9.73 7.87
CA ALA A 270 2.73 8.33 7.47
C ALA A 270 2.89 7.39 8.68
N GLN A 271 3.87 7.61 9.55
CA GLN A 271 4.02 6.84 10.80
C GLN A 271 2.82 7.00 11.76
N LEU A 272 2.26 8.20 11.87
CA LEU A 272 1.09 8.48 12.71
C LEU A 272 -0.15 7.71 12.26
N LEU A 273 -0.36 7.63 10.95
CA LEU A 273 -1.56 7.01 10.37
C LEU A 273 -1.40 5.50 10.15
N HIS A 274 -0.17 5.01 10.00
CA HIS A 274 0.10 3.61 9.66
C HIS A 274 0.26 2.75 10.92
N PRO A 275 -0.30 1.50 10.93
CA PRO A 275 -1.23 0.94 9.96
C PRO A 275 -2.68 1.42 10.16
N THR A 276 -3.35 1.79 9.07
CA THR A 276 -4.78 2.12 9.13
C THR A 276 -5.63 0.84 9.29
N PRO A 277 -6.90 0.95 9.74
CA PRO A 277 -7.82 -0.18 9.73
C PRO A 277 -8.16 -0.73 8.34
N ALA A 278 -7.78 -0.02 7.25
CA ALA A 278 -7.91 -0.52 5.89
C ALA A 278 -7.00 -1.72 5.60
N VAL A 279 -5.88 -1.83 6.33
CA VAL A 279 -4.89 -2.90 6.18
C VAL A 279 -4.59 -3.66 7.47
N GLY A 280 -4.97 -3.12 8.62
CA GLY A 280 -4.83 -3.73 9.96
C GLY A 280 -6.17 -4.21 10.50
N GLY A 281 -6.78 -3.42 11.38
CA GLY A 281 -8.11 -3.70 11.94
C GLY A 281 -8.44 -2.88 13.18
N VAL A 282 -9.54 -3.21 13.83
CA VAL A 282 -10.09 -2.48 14.97
C VAL A 282 -10.54 -3.43 16.08
N PRO A 283 -10.10 -3.24 17.35
CA PRO A 283 -9.03 -2.36 17.81
C PRO A 283 -7.66 -2.77 17.24
N THR A 284 -6.78 -1.81 16.97
CA THR A 284 -5.51 -2.06 16.27
C THR A 284 -4.64 -3.12 16.96
N ALA A 285 -4.49 -3.06 18.30
CA ALA A 285 -3.68 -4.02 19.03
C ALA A 285 -4.24 -5.46 18.96
N ALA A 286 -5.57 -5.62 19.06
CA ALA A 286 -6.21 -6.93 18.94
C ALA A 286 -6.08 -7.48 17.51
N ALA A 287 -6.26 -6.63 16.50
CA ALA A 287 -6.11 -7.00 15.09
C ALA A 287 -4.68 -7.44 14.78
N ASN A 288 -3.67 -6.68 15.21
CA ASN A 288 -2.26 -7.02 15.00
C ASN A 288 -1.89 -8.35 15.66
N ALA A 289 -2.41 -8.65 16.87
CA ALA A 289 -2.20 -9.95 17.50
C ALA A 289 -2.83 -11.11 16.70
N VAL A 290 -4.02 -10.90 16.13
CA VAL A 290 -4.68 -11.90 15.25
C VAL A 290 -3.91 -12.10 13.96
N ILE A 291 -3.43 -11.03 13.34
CA ILE A 291 -2.62 -11.08 12.13
C ILE A 291 -1.33 -11.87 12.38
N ALA A 292 -0.59 -11.54 13.43
CA ALA A 292 0.63 -12.24 13.79
C ALA A 292 0.42 -13.75 14.06
N ASP A 293 -0.69 -14.09 14.72
CA ASP A 293 -1.05 -15.49 15.03
C ASP A 293 -1.44 -16.30 13.76
N LEU A 294 -2.19 -15.68 12.83
CA LEU A 294 -2.72 -16.39 11.66
C LEU A 294 -1.81 -16.32 10.43
N GLU A 295 -1.05 -15.25 10.26
CA GLU A 295 -0.23 -15.04 9.06
C GLU A 295 1.26 -15.29 9.28
N GLY A 296 1.74 -15.23 10.54
CA GLY A 296 3.18 -15.28 10.81
C GLY A 296 3.93 -14.13 10.12
N ASP A 297 4.99 -14.47 9.39
CA ASP A 297 5.87 -13.51 8.69
C ASP A 297 5.43 -13.20 7.24
N LEU A 298 4.15 -13.46 6.89
CA LEU A 298 3.67 -13.28 5.51
C LEU A 298 3.79 -11.84 5.02
N ARG A 299 3.50 -10.86 5.89
CA ARG A 299 3.31 -9.46 5.44
C ARG A 299 4.58 -8.76 5.01
N ASP A 300 5.64 -8.87 5.80
CA ASP A 300 6.89 -8.14 5.51
C ASP A 300 6.61 -6.68 5.10
N TRP A 301 6.83 -6.31 3.84
CA TRP A 301 6.55 -4.97 3.28
C TRP A 301 5.11 -4.80 2.78
N PHE A 302 4.34 -5.89 2.68
CA PHE A 302 2.93 -5.82 2.29
C PHE A 302 2.09 -5.13 3.35
N ALA A 303 1.16 -4.28 2.89
CA ALA A 303 0.29 -3.47 3.74
C ALA A 303 1.05 -2.46 4.62
N GLY A 304 2.33 -2.22 4.35
CA GLY A 304 3.11 -1.10 4.83
C GLY A 304 2.79 0.19 4.09
N CYS A 305 3.72 1.12 4.03
CA CYS A 305 3.60 2.29 3.17
C CYS A 305 4.90 2.61 2.45
N VAL A 306 4.79 3.26 1.30
CA VAL A 306 5.88 3.65 0.43
C VAL A 306 5.64 5.05 -0.11
N GLY A 307 6.69 5.86 -0.19
CA GLY A 307 6.54 7.22 -0.66
C GLY A 307 7.83 8.01 -0.64
N TRP A 308 7.70 9.31 -0.57
CA TRP A 308 8.84 10.22 -0.51
C TRP A 308 8.57 11.40 0.44
N VAL A 309 9.64 12.00 0.92
CA VAL A 309 9.64 13.24 1.69
C VAL A 309 10.82 14.11 1.23
N ASP A 310 10.65 15.44 1.21
CA ASP A 310 11.71 16.40 0.93
C ASP A 310 12.21 17.15 2.18
N ALA A 311 13.15 18.07 1.98
CA ALA A 311 13.75 18.85 3.05
C ALA A 311 12.80 19.83 3.75
N ASP A 312 11.69 20.22 3.10
CA ASP A 312 10.65 21.07 3.68
C ASP A 312 9.60 20.23 4.46
N GLY A 313 9.76 18.91 4.45
CA GLY A 313 8.87 17.94 5.05
C GLY A 313 7.64 17.64 4.23
N ASP A 314 7.54 18.19 3.01
CA ASP A 314 6.48 17.87 2.06
C ASP A 314 6.72 16.49 1.46
N GLY A 315 5.65 15.82 1.04
CA GLY A 315 5.78 14.47 0.50
C GLY A 315 4.46 13.73 0.36
N GLU A 316 4.57 12.50 -0.13
CA GLU A 316 3.43 11.68 -0.46
C GLU A 316 3.73 10.21 -0.16
N PHE A 317 2.81 9.55 0.55
CA PHE A 317 2.90 8.13 0.90
C PHE A 317 1.64 7.39 0.47
N ALA A 318 1.83 6.26 -0.19
CA ALA A 318 0.78 5.32 -0.57
C ALA A 318 0.86 4.06 0.29
N VAL A 319 -0.29 3.41 0.52
CA VAL A 319 -0.33 2.10 1.19
C VAL A 319 0.27 1.04 0.26
N THR A 320 1.12 0.15 0.78
CA THR A 320 1.77 -0.90 -0.02
C THR A 320 0.81 -2.07 -0.27
N ILE A 321 -0.13 -1.84 -1.17
CA ILE A 321 -1.08 -2.84 -1.70
C ILE A 321 -1.01 -2.85 -3.23
N ARG A 322 -1.49 -3.91 -3.87
CA ARG A 322 -1.23 -4.16 -5.30
C ARG A 322 0.27 -4.07 -5.58
N ALA A 323 1.03 -4.75 -4.75
CA ALA A 323 2.47 -4.71 -4.71
C ALA A 323 3.07 -6.12 -4.79
N ALA A 324 4.33 -6.17 -5.13
CA ALA A 324 5.14 -7.37 -5.11
C ALA A 324 6.56 -7.07 -4.61
N VAL A 325 7.20 -8.06 -4.02
CA VAL A 325 8.63 -8.07 -3.78
C VAL A 325 9.27 -8.97 -4.83
N MET A 326 10.20 -8.40 -5.59
CA MET A 326 11.02 -9.11 -6.59
C MET A 326 12.39 -9.39 -5.98
N ASP A 327 12.87 -10.64 -6.11
CA ASP A 327 14.19 -11.04 -5.68
C ASP A 327 14.77 -12.06 -6.69
N GLY A 328 15.58 -11.58 -7.62
CA GLY A 328 16.07 -12.37 -8.75
C GLY A 328 14.92 -13.01 -9.55
N PRO A 329 14.88 -14.36 -9.68
CA PRO A 329 13.81 -15.05 -10.40
C PRO A 329 12.50 -15.14 -9.61
N ARG A 330 12.49 -14.72 -8.36
CA ARG A 330 11.34 -14.84 -7.45
C ARG A 330 10.52 -13.56 -7.42
N LEU A 331 9.21 -13.73 -7.34
CA LEU A 331 8.26 -12.66 -7.17
C LEU A 331 7.21 -13.08 -6.16
N ARG A 332 7.02 -12.31 -5.10
CA ARG A 332 5.94 -12.51 -4.14
C ARG A 332 4.90 -11.43 -4.31
N LEU A 333 3.72 -11.82 -4.76
CA LEU A 333 2.54 -10.97 -4.91
C LEU A 333 1.68 -11.05 -3.65
N PHE A 334 1.03 -9.94 -3.27
CA PHE A 334 0.23 -9.88 -2.06
C PHE A 334 -1.19 -9.39 -2.32
N ALA A 335 -2.14 -9.92 -1.55
CA ALA A 335 -3.49 -9.40 -1.43
C ALA A 335 -4.04 -9.64 -0.03
N GLY A 336 -5.05 -8.85 0.36
CA GLY A 336 -5.79 -9.02 1.60
C GLY A 336 -7.24 -8.61 1.47
N ALA A 337 -8.07 -9.08 2.40
CA ALA A 337 -9.47 -8.68 2.52
C ALA A 337 -9.81 -8.35 3.98
N GLY A 338 -10.71 -7.38 4.16
CA GLY A 338 -11.22 -6.97 5.47
C GLY A 338 -12.31 -7.91 5.95
N ILE A 339 -12.07 -8.52 7.11
CA ILE A 339 -13.00 -9.44 7.76
C ILE A 339 -13.76 -8.68 8.84
N VAL A 340 -15.07 -8.64 8.73
CA VAL A 340 -16.00 -8.02 9.68
C VAL A 340 -17.14 -8.99 10.00
N ALA A 341 -18.00 -8.66 10.96
CA ALA A 341 -19.20 -9.44 11.23
C ALA A 341 -20.04 -9.58 9.94
N GLY A 342 -20.36 -10.82 9.55
CA GLY A 342 -21.11 -11.14 8.33
C GLY A 342 -20.24 -11.37 7.09
N SER A 343 -18.90 -11.32 7.17
CA SER A 343 -18.01 -11.80 6.10
C SER A 343 -18.24 -13.28 5.81
N ASP A 344 -18.18 -13.65 4.52
CA ASP A 344 -18.29 -15.04 4.06
C ASP A 344 -16.91 -15.56 3.59
N PRO A 345 -16.39 -16.66 4.16
CA PRO A 345 -15.05 -17.15 3.83
C PRO A 345 -14.82 -17.41 2.35
N ALA A 346 -15.81 -17.94 1.63
CA ALA A 346 -15.66 -18.21 0.20
C ALA A 346 -15.67 -16.91 -0.63
N SER A 347 -16.38 -15.90 -0.17
CA SER A 347 -16.39 -14.56 -0.79
C SER A 347 -15.04 -13.88 -0.62
N GLU A 348 -14.44 -13.94 0.58
CA GLU A 348 -13.14 -13.33 0.87
C GLU A 348 -11.99 -14.01 0.09
N VAL A 349 -12.07 -15.34 -0.13
CA VAL A 349 -11.15 -16.05 -1.03
C VAL A 349 -11.27 -15.52 -2.47
N ARG A 350 -12.49 -15.32 -2.98
CA ARG A 350 -12.70 -14.77 -4.33
C ARG A 350 -12.20 -13.34 -4.45
N GLU A 351 -12.43 -12.52 -3.45
CA GLU A 351 -11.98 -11.13 -3.42
C GLU A 351 -10.46 -11.02 -3.45
N THR A 352 -9.76 -11.76 -2.60
CA THR A 352 -8.29 -11.78 -2.60
C THR A 352 -7.73 -12.34 -3.90
N GLY A 353 -8.37 -13.35 -4.49
CA GLY A 353 -8.01 -13.87 -5.81
C GLY A 353 -8.10 -12.81 -6.91
N ALA A 354 -9.18 -12.02 -6.95
CA ALA A 354 -9.34 -10.92 -7.89
C ALA A 354 -8.27 -9.81 -7.70
N LYS A 355 -7.89 -9.53 -6.45
CA LYS A 355 -6.83 -8.57 -6.13
C LYS A 355 -5.45 -9.08 -6.56
N LEU A 356 -5.13 -10.37 -6.36
CA LEU A 356 -3.90 -11.00 -6.85
C LEU A 356 -3.82 -10.98 -8.37
N ALA A 357 -4.92 -11.26 -9.06
CA ALA A 357 -4.99 -11.26 -10.52
C ALA A 357 -4.60 -9.90 -11.14
N THR A 358 -4.78 -8.78 -10.43
CA THR A 358 -4.37 -7.45 -10.89
C THR A 358 -2.85 -7.40 -11.10
N MET A 359 -2.07 -7.85 -10.11
CA MET A 359 -0.61 -7.87 -10.21
C MET A 359 -0.12 -9.02 -11.10
N ALA A 360 -0.79 -10.17 -11.09
CA ALA A 360 -0.47 -11.29 -11.94
C ALA A 360 -0.48 -10.91 -13.44
N ARG A 361 -1.48 -10.14 -13.89
CA ARG A 361 -1.53 -9.63 -15.27
C ARG A 361 -0.33 -8.77 -15.63
N VAL A 362 0.13 -7.92 -14.72
CA VAL A 362 1.30 -7.07 -14.95
C VAL A 362 2.57 -7.90 -15.09
N THR A 363 2.66 -9.02 -14.39
CA THR A 363 3.83 -9.92 -14.46
C THR A 363 3.78 -10.85 -15.69
N GLY A 364 2.64 -10.88 -16.39
CA GLY A 364 2.45 -11.78 -17.54
C GLY A 364 2.11 -13.22 -17.12
N LEU A 365 1.72 -13.42 -15.87
CA LEU A 365 1.14 -14.70 -15.42
C LEU A 365 -0.17 -14.97 -16.17
N PRO A 366 -0.39 -16.21 -16.61
CA PRO A 366 -1.59 -16.59 -17.36
C PRO A 366 -2.89 -16.46 -16.56
#